data_81e39409f01dbc1db07e8258e4be078f
#
_entry.id   81e39409f01dbc1db07e8258e4be078f
#
_cell.length_a   1.000
_cell.length_b   1.000
_cell.length_c   1.000
_cell.angle_alpha   90.00
_cell.angle_beta   90.00
_cell.angle_gamma   90.00
#
_symmetry.space_group_name_H-M   'P 1'
#
loop_
_entity.id
_entity.type
_entity.pdbx_description
1 polymer ?
#
loop_
_entity_poly.entity_id
_entity_poly.type
_entity_poly.pdbx_seq_one_letter_code
_entity_poly.pdbx_strand_id
1 'polypeptide(L)'
;MTGKYETKLAELGVTLPNAPAPAANYVPYVQVGDLVFVSGQVSQDDSGFIIGKLGNNVSTKDGAAAARTCAIALLAQVKAACGGDLDRLVRVVKLSGFVNSTQDYTEQPTVINGASDFLVEVLGDAGKHARAAVSSPSLPMGVAVEIEGIFQIA
;
A
#
# COMPACT_ATOMS: atom_id res chain seq x y z
N MET A 1 21.61 -14.29 1.00
CA MET A 1 20.52 -15.11 0.43
C MET A 1 19.24 -14.27 0.36
N THR A 2 18.54 -14.39 -0.76
CA THR A 2 17.25 -13.71 -0.94
C THR A 2 16.17 -14.43 -0.14
N GLY A 3 15.38 -13.68 0.61
CA GLY A 3 14.29 -14.23 1.40
C GLY A 3 13.11 -14.70 0.56
N LYS A 4 12.18 -15.42 1.21
CA LYS A 4 11.01 -16.00 0.52
C LYS A 4 10.09 -14.94 -0.10
N TYR A 5 9.86 -13.83 0.60
CA TYR A 5 8.99 -12.77 0.10
C TYR A 5 9.65 -11.99 -1.04
N GLU A 6 10.94 -11.74 -0.95
CA GLU A 6 11.67 -11.09 -2.03
C GLU A 6 11.76 -11.99 -3.28
N THR A 7 11.90 -13.31 -3.08
CA THR A 7 11.82 -14.27 -4.19
C THR A 7 10.45 -14.21 -4.86
N LYS A 8 9.37 -14.15 -4.07
CA LYS A 8 8.02 -14.05 -4.64
C LYS A 8 7.80 -12.74 -5.39
N LEU A 9 8.29 -11.64 -4.85
CA LEU A 9 8.23 -10.34 -5.54
C LEU A 9 8.96 -10.40 -6.88
N ALA A 10 10.15 -11.01 -6.93
CA ALA A 10 10.90 -11.18 -8.18
C ALA A 10 10.14 -12.03 -9.20
N GLU A 11 9.48 -13.12 -8.76
CA GLU A 11 8.64 -13.95 -9.63
C GLU A 11 7.48 -13.15 -10.23
N LEU A 12 6.94 -12.17 -9.48
CA LEU A 12 5.87 -11.29 -9.92
C LEU A 12 6.38 -10.08 -10.75
N GLY A 13 7.69 -10.00 -10.96
CA GLY A 13 8.31 -8.88 -11.67
C GLY A 13 8.29 -7.57 -10.89
N VAL A 14 8.20 -7.62 -9.57
CA VAL A 14 8.13 -6.45 -8.70
C VAL A 14 9.46 -6.23 -8.01
N THR A 15 9.99 -5.01 -8.18
CA THR A 15 11.15 -4.53 -7.41
C THR A 15 10.64 -3.49 -6.42
N LEU A 16 10.89 -3.70 -5.12
CA LEU A 16 10.53 -2.69 -4.12
C LEU A 16 11.41 -1.45 -4.33
N PRO A 17 10.81 -0.26 -4.36
CA PRO A 17 11.58 0.98 -4.42
C PRO A 17 12.35 1.19 -3.10
N ASN A 18 13.27 2.13 -3.10
CA ASN A 18 13.76 2.68 -1.84
C ASN A 18 12.56 3.28 -1.09
N ALA A 19 12.52 3.06 0.23
CA ALA A 19 11.39 3.53 1.03
C ALA A 19 11.16 5.03 0.79
N PRO A 20 9.96 5.43 0.32
CA PRO A 20 9.69 6.83 0.02
C PRO A 20 9.80 7.71 1.27
N ALA A 21 10.39 8.91 1.11
CA ALA A 21 10.44 9.89 2.18
C ALA A 21 9.06 10.54 2.38
N PRO A 22 8.70 10.93 3.62
CA PRO A 22 7.44 11.61 3.86
C PRO A 22 7.42 12.99 3.20
N ALA A 23 6.21 13.40 2.75
CA ALA A 23 6.02 14.68 2.07
C ALA A 23 5.92 15.88 3.03
N ALA A 24 5.81 15.64 4.33
CA ALA A 24 5.62 16.66 5.36
C ALA A 24 6.46 16.34 6.60
N ASN A 25 6.26 17.10 7.68
CA ASN A 25 7.03 16.92 8.91
C ASN A 25 6.49 15.76 9.74
N TYR A 26 6.76 14.52 9.32
CA TYR A 26 6.44 13.30 10.05
C TYR A 26 7.42 12.19 9.62
N VAL A 27 7.36 11.05 10.32
CA VAL A 27 8.20 9.90 10.00
C VAL A 27 7.45 8.90 9.12
N PRO A 28 8.14 8.09 8.31
CA PRO A 28 7.47 7.13 7.43
C PRO A 28 6.80 5.97 8.18
N TYR A 29 7.31 5.61 9.35
CA TYR A 29 6.69 4.59 10.20
C TYR A 29 7.12 4.78 11.66
N VAL A 30 6.32 4.18 12.56
CA VAL A 30 6.61 4.13 14.00
C VAL A 30 6.50 2.67 14.44
N GLN A 31 7.46 2.20 15.20
CA GLN A 31 7.42 0.86 15.79
C GLN A 31 7.04 0.93 17.26
N VAL A 32 6.07 0.14 17.66
CA VAL A 32 5.64 -0.02 19.05
C VAL A 32 5.60 -1.52 19.34
N GLY A 33 6.55 -2.01 20.13
CA GLY A 33 6.71 -3.45 20.35
C GLY A 33 7.02 -4.15 19.02
N ASP A 34 6.22 -5.12 18.65
CA ASP A 34 6.33 -5.85 17.39
C ASP A 34 5.40 -5.30 16.28
N LEU A 35 4.74 -4.17 16.53
CA LEU A 35 3.87 -3.53 15.56
C LEU A 35 4.55 -2.34 14.89
N VAL A 36 4.40 -2.26 13.57
CA VAL A 36 4.89 -1.14 12.76
C VAL A 36 3.68 -0.43 12.16
N PHE A 37 3.54 0.85 12.48
CA PHE A 37 2.50 1.73 11.97
C PHE A 37 3.11 2.52 10.81
N VAL A 38 2.66 2.25 9.60
CA VAL A 38 3.21 2.89 8.40
C VAL A 38 2.32 4.03 7.97
N SER A 39 2.93 5.20 7.78
CA SER A 39 2.24 6.40 7.28
C SER A 39 1.63 6.16 5.91
N GLY A 40 0.61 6.94 5.56
CA GLY A 40 -0.08 6.84 4.28
C GLY A 40 0.89 6.90 3.09
N GLN A 41 0.74 5.92 2.19
CA GLN A 41 1.49 5.84 0.94
C GLN A 41 0.56 6.22 -0.19
N VAL A 42 0.95 7.20 -0.98
CA VAL A 42 0.14 7.69 -2.11
C VAL A 42 0.45 6.89 -3.37
N SER A 43 -0.53 6.78 -4.27
CA SER A 43 -0.35 6.08 -5.54
C SER A 43 0.66 6.79 -6.42
N GLN A 44 1.70 6.07 -6.83
CA GLN A 44 2.73 6.56 -7.75
C GLN A 44 3.46 5.41 -8.43
N ASP A 45 3.99 5.67 -9.60
CA ASP A 45 4.83 4.75 -10.36
C ASP A 45 6.09 5.48 -10.85
N ASP A 46 6.83 4.87 -11.77
CA ASP A 46 8.06 5.45 -12.32
C ASP A 46 7.82 6.76 -13.06
N SER A 47 6.59 7.01 -13.52
CA SER A 47 6.21 8.25 -14.20
C SER A 47 5.78 9.37 -13.23
N GLY A 48 5.70 9.09 -11.94
CA GLY A 48 5.27 10.02 -10.90
C GLY A 48 3.96 9.64 -10.25
N PHE A 49 3.28 10.62 -9.66
CA PHE A 49 2.00 10.40 -8.98
C PHE A 49 0.92 9.94 -9.96
N ILE A 50 0.13 8.95 -9.52
CA ILE A 50 -1.07 8.52 -10.23
C ILE A 50 -2.23 9.38 -9.71
N ILE A 51 -2.63 10.33 -10.53
CA ILE A 51 -3.57 11.40 -10.18
C ILE A 51 -4.92 11.13 -10.84
N GLY A 52 -6.00 11.48 -10.16
CA GLY A 52 -7.33 11.44 -10.71
C GLY A 52 -8.38 11.01 -9.70
N LYS A 53 -9.61 10.93 -10.16
CA LYS A 53 -10.77 10.72 -9.30
C LYS A 53 -11.63 9.57 -9.87
N LEU A 54 -11.83 8.55 -9.03
CA LEU A 54 -12.72 7.42 -9.33
C LEU A 54 -14.16 7.94 -9.47
N GLY A 55 -14.86 7.41 -10.45
CA GLY A 55 -16.21 7.93 -10.79
C GLY A 55 -16.19 9.12 -11.74
N ASN A 56 -15.03 9.68 -12.04
CA ASN A 56 -14.85 10.76 -13.00
C ASN A 56 -13.87 10.36 -14.10
N ASN A 57 -12.57 10.52 -13.87
CA ASN A 57 -11.54 10.31 -14.91
C ASN A 57 -10.64 9.10 -14.67
N VAL A 58 -10.87 8.32 -13.63
CA VAL A 58 -10.13 7.08 -13.34
C VAL A 58 -11.12 5.92 -13.28
N SER A 59 -10.86 4.86 -14.05
CA SER A 59 -11.66 3.64 -14.01
C SER A 59 -11.38 2.83 -12.74
N THR A 60 -12.31 1.97 -12.35
CA THR A 60 -12.10 1.05 -11.21
C THR A 60 -10.87 0.19 -11.42
N LYS A 61 -10.63 -0.30 -12.64
CA LYS A 61 -9.44 -1.08 -12.98
C LYS A 61 -8.14 -0.29 -12.76
N ASP A 62 -8.09 0.94 -13.23
CA ASP A 62 -6.92 1.81 -13.06
C ASP A 62 -6.76 2.23 -11.61
N GLY A 63 -7.85 2.41 -10.88
CA GLY A 63 -7.84 2.63 -9.44
C GLY A 63 -7.23 1.45 -8.67
N ALA A 64 -7.58 0.22 -9.05
CA ALA A 64 -6.98 -0.98 -8.44
C ALA A 64 -5.48 -1.06 -8.74
N ALA A 65 -5.04 -0.70 -9.94
CA ALA A 65 -3.62 -0.62 -10.26
C ALA A 65 -2.91 0.44 -9.40
N ALA A 66 -3.55 1.58 -9.17
CA ALA A 66 -3.04 2.62 -8.27
C ALA A 66 -2.92 2.10 -6.83
N ALA A 67 -3.94 1.39 -6.33
CA ALA A 67 -3.90 0.79 -4.99
C ALA A 67 -2.74 -0.22 -4.85
N ARG A 68 -2.46 -0.99 -5.89
CA ARG A 68 -1.31 -1.91 -5.91
C ARG A 68 0.01 -1.17 -5.70
N THR A 69 0.20 -0.01 -6.29
CA THR A 69 1.41 0.80 -6.08
C THR A 69 1.54 1.24 -4.62
N CYS A 70 0.43 1.55 -3.95
CA CYS A 70 0.43 1.88 -2.53
C CYS A 70 0.92 0.68 -1.69
N ALA A 71 0.46 -0.53 -2.01
CA ALA A 71 0.90 -1.74 -1.31
C ALA A 71 2.39 -2.01 -1.50
N ILE A 72 2.92 -1.78 -2.70
CA ILE A 72 4.35 -1.89 -2.98
C ILE A 72 5.14 -0.90 -2.11
N ALA A 73 4.68 0.34 -2.00
CA ALA A 73 5.31 1.35 -1.14
C ALA A 73 5.22 0.99 0.34
N LEU A 74 4.09 0.43 0.80
CA LEU A 74 3.95 -0.07 2.17
C LEU A 74 4.98 -1.16 2.47
N LEU A 75 5.15 -2.14 1.58
CA LEU A 75 6.16 -3.20 1.75
C LEU A 75 7.59 -2.65 1.77
N ALA A 76 7.87 -1.61 0.98
CA ALA A 76 9.18 -0.94 1.01
C ALA A 76 9.46 -0.33 2.40
N GLN A 77 8.46 0.31 3.01
CA GLN A 77 8.58 0.86 4.36
C GLN A 77 8.76 -0.25 5.41
N VAL A 78 7.99 -1.33 5.29
CA VAL A 78 8.10 -2.48 6.21
C VAL A 78 9.48 -3.13 6.09
N LYS A 79 10.00 -3.29 4.87
CA LYS A 79 11.36 -3.80 4.66
C LYS A 79 12.39 -2.92 5.37
N ALA A 80 12.26 -1.60 5.28
CA ALA A 80 13.14 -0.67 5.99
C ALA A 80 13.03 -0.85 7.51
N ALA A 81 11.81 -0.98 8.04
CA ALA A 81 11.57 -1.24 9.46
C ALA A 81 12.17 -2.57 9.92
N CYS A 82 12.24 -3.54 9.03
CA CYS A 82 12.84 -4.86 9.28
C CYS A 82 14.37 -4.89 9.10
N GLY A 83 15.00 -3.74 8.92
CA GLY A 83 16.45 -3.67 8.70
C GLY A 83 16.91 -4.24 7.38
N GLY A 84 16.01 -4.30 6.39
CA GLY A 84 16.29 -4.82 5.04
C GLY A 84 15.88 -6.26 4.83
N ASP A 85 15.43 -6.98 5.85
CA ASP A 85 15.00 -8.38 5.76
C ASP A 85 13.46 -8.47 5.85
N LEU A 86 12.81 -8.50 4.69
CA LEU A 86 11.34 -8.56 4.62
C LEU A 86 10.77 -9.86 5.21
N ASP A 87 11.56 -10.92 5.34
CA ASP A 87 11.10 -12.16 5.97
C ASP A 87 10.82 -12.02 7.47
N ARG A 88 11.23 -10.91 8.07
CA ARG A 88 10.84 -10.57 9.45
C ARG A 88 9.38 -10.09 9.55
N LEU A 89 8.72 -9.83 8.43
CA LEU A 89 7.28 -9.54 8.42
C LEU A 89 6.50 -10.80 8.82
N VAL A 90 5.77 -10.72 9.92
CA VAL A 90 4.94 -11.82 10.43
C VAL A 90 3.58 -11.81 9.76
N ARG A 91 2.93 -10.64 9.71
CA ARG A 91 1.65 -10.49 9.02
C ARG A 91 1.27 -9.04 8.80
N VAL A 92 0.39 -8.83 7.84
CA VAL A 92 -0.36 -7.58 7.71
C VAL A 92 -1.50 -7.61 8.73
N VAL A 93 -1.61 -6.60 9.57
CA VAL A 93 -2.65 -6.52 10.61
C VAL A 93 -3.87 -5.78 10.08
N LYS A 94 -3.66 -4.57 9.57
CA LYS A 94 -4.76 -3.71 9.11
C LYS A 94 -4.30 -2.77 8.01
N LEU A 95 -5.19 -2.53 7.03
CA LEU A 95 -5.07 -1.46 6.05
C LEU A 95 -6.21 -0.47 6.20
N SER A 96 -5.91 0.80 6.03
CA SER A 96 -6.90 1.85 5.84
C SER A 96 -6.71 2.42 4.43
N GLY A 97 -7.64 2.12 3.54
CA GLY A 97 -7.60 2.54 2.14
C GLY A 97 -8.50 3.73 1.87
N PHE A 98 -7.93 4.78 1.30
CA PHE A 98 -8.63 6.02 0.94
C PHE A 98 -8.64 6.16 -0.58
N VAL A 99 -9.83 6.27 -1.15
CA VAL A 99 -10.03 6.40 -2.59
C VAL A 99 -10.51 7.81 -2.89
N ASN A 100 -9.75 8.54 -3.71
CA ASN A 100 -10.21 9.83 -4.23
C ASN A 100 -11.35 9.54 -5.20
N SER A 101 -12.60 9.84 -4.79
CA SER A 101 -13.75 9.46 -5.59
C SER A 101 -14.89 10.48 -5.48
N THR A 102 -15.76 10.45 -6.50
CA THR A 102 -16.98 11.24 -6.51
C THR A 102 -17.91 10.75 -5.40
N GLN A 103 -18.90 11.59 -5.04
CA GLN A 103 -19.83 11.30 -3.95
C GLN A 103 -20.68 10.05 -4.22
N ASP A 104 -20.99 9.77 -5.48
CA ASP A 104 -21.84 8.64 -5.89
C ASP A 104 -21.05 7.36 -6.24
N TYR A 105 -19.73 7.41 -6.21
CA TYR A 105 -18.91 6.24 -6.48
C TYR A 105 -18.88 5.34 -5.24
N THR A 106 -19.16 4.04 -5.40
CA THR A 106 -19.29 3.10 -4.26
C THR A 106 -18.45 1.84 -4.41
N GLU A 107 -17.52 1.79 -5.38
CA GLU A 107 -16.67 0.61 -5.60
C GLU A 107 -15.29 0.73 -4.95
N GLN A 108 -15.18 1.48 -3.86
CA GLN A 108 -13.92 1.61 -3.11
C GLN A 108 -13.33 0.24 -2.70
N PRO A 109 -14.14 -0.74 -2.24
CA PRO A 109 -13.57 -2.06 -1.92
C PRO A 109 -12.90 -2.74 -3.11
N THR A 110 -13.46 -2.62 -4.31
CA THR A 110 -12.86 -3.19 -5.53
C THR A 110 -11.54 -2.51 -5.88
N VAL A 111 -11.45 -1.20 -5.70
CA VAL A 111 -10.21 -0.45 -5.89
C VAL A 111 -9.14 -0.93 -4.90
N ILE A 112 -9.46 -0.99 -3.61
CA ILE A 112 -8.50 -1.38 -2.58
C ILE A 112 -8.12 -2.86 -2.69
N ASN A 113 -8.94 -3.69 -3.32
CA ASN A 113 -8.55 -5.07 -3.65
C ASN A 113 -7.24 -5.13 -4.46
N GLY A 114 -6.92 -4.11 -5.25
CA GLY A 114 -5.63 -4.05 -5.94
C GLY A 114 -4.44 -4.14 -4.99
N ALA A 115 -4.57 -3.56 -3.80
CA ALA A 115 -3.57 -3.68 -2.73
C ALA A 115 -3.71 -5.00 -1.96
N SER A 116 -4.92 -5.33 -1.52
CA SER A 116 -5.17 -6.52 -0.70
C SER A 116 -4.81 -7.81 -1.42
N ASP A 117 -5.20 -7.95 -2.67
CA ASP A 117 -4.89 -9.15 -3.47
C ASP A 117 -3.39 -9.27 -3.71
N PHE A 118 -2.71 -8.17 -3.98
CA PHE A 118 -1.26 -8.16 -4.14
C PHE A 118 -0.55 -8.63 -2.85
N LEU A 119 -0.96 -8.12 -1.69
CA LEU A 119 -0.35 -8.52 -0.41
C LEU A 119 -0.56 -10.01 -0.12
N VAL A 120 -1.74 -10.55 -0.42
CA VAL A 120 -2.00 -11.98 -0.26
C VAL A 120 -1.18 -12.80 -1.26
N GLU A 121 -1.04 -12.33 -2.48
CA GLU A 121 -0.23 -13.00 -3.51
C GLU A 121 1.24 -13.10 -3.09
N VAL A 122 1.80 -12.04 -2.51
CA VAL A 122 3.20 -12.02 -2.06
C VAL A 122 3.39 -12.81 -0.76
N LEU A 123 2.48 -12.61 0.20
CA LEU A 123 2.69 -13.04 1.60
C LEU A 123 1.88 -14.29 1.97
N GLY A 124 0.98 -14.73 1.12
CA GLY A 124 0.08 -15.85 1.44
C GLY A 124 -0.85 -15.49 2.60
N ASP A 125 -1.04 -16.40 3.54
CA ASP A 125 -1.92 -16.18 4.70
C ASP A 125 -1.49 -14.99 5.57
N ALA A 126 -0.20 -14.69 5.61
CA ALA A 126 0.31 -13.51 6.33
C ALA A 126 -0.17 -12.19 5.70
N GLY A 127 -0.62 -12.22 4.45
CA GLY A 127 -1.17 -11.06 3.76
C GLY A 127 -2.64 -10.77 4.08
N LYS A 128 -3.37 -11.73 4.65
CA LYS A 128 -4.78 -11.54 5.02
C LYS A 128 -4.89 -10.61 6.22
N HIS A 129 -5.70 -9.57 6.09
CA HIS A 129 -5.74 -8.44 7.02
C HIS A 129 -7.15 -7.91 7.22
N ALA A 130 -7.36 -7.20 8.31
CA ALA A 130 -8.54 -6.36 8.51
C ALA A 130 -8.38 -5.07 7.70
N ARG A 131 -9.46 -4.45 7.24
CA ARG A 131 -9.36 -3.19 6.51
C ARG A 131 -10.64 -2.35 6.56
N ALA A 132 -10.49 -1.07 6.25
CA ALA A 132 -11.55 -0.20 5.76
C ALA A 132 -11.15 0.30 4.37
N ALA A 133 -12.14 0.50 3.49
CA ALA A 133 -11.97 1.04 2.14
C ALA A 133 -13.05 2.08 1.93
N VAL A 134 -12.67 3.36 1.96
CA VAL A 134 -13.60 4.48 2.00
C VAL A 134 -13.23 5.56 0.99
N SER A 135 -14.18 6.44 0.70
CA SER A 135 -13.96 7.60 -0.16
C SER A 135 -13.35 8.75 0.60
N SER A 136 -12.56 9.53 -0.11
CA SER A 136 -12.18 10.90 0.27
C SER A 136 -12.54 11.82 -0.89
N PRO A 137 -13.08 13.02 -0.66
CA PRO A 137 -13.44 13.94 -1.75
C PRO A 137 -12.22 14.47 -2.49
N SER A 138 -11.06 14.42 -1.86
CA SER A 138 -9.75 14.74 -2.47
C SER A 138 -8.66 14.08 -1.65
N LEU A 139 -7.50 13.87 -2.28
CA LEU A 139 -6.32 13.34 -1.62
C LEU A 139 -5.12 14.26 -1.90
N PRO A 140 -4.05 14.21 -1.08
CA PRO A 140 -2.86 15.01 -1.31
C PRO A 140 -2.34 14.87 -2.73
N MET A 141 -1.91 15.95 -3.35
CA MET A 141 -1.41 16.04 -4.73
C MET A 141 -2.40 15.56 -5.78
N GLY A 142 -3.66 15.37 -5.41
CA GLY A 142 -4.70 14.86 -6.33
C GLY A 142 -4.56 13.38 -6.66
N VAL A 143 -3.81 12.60 -5.88
CA VAL A 143 -3.61 11.17 -6.16
C VAL A 143 -4.94 10.40 -6.09
N ALA A 144 -4.99 9.29 -6.82
CA ALA A 144 -6.19 8.47 -6.91
C ALA A 144 -6.42 7.63 -5.64
N VAL A 145 -5.36 7.17 -5.00
CA VAL A 145 -5.44 6.27 -3.84
C VAL A 145 -4.34 6.58 -2.84
N GLU A 146 -4.66 6.44 -1.55
CA GLU A 146 -3.71 6.48 -0.46
C GLU A 146 -4.03 5.37 0.52
N ILE A 147 -3.02 4.65 1.00
CA ILE A 147 -3.21 3.54 1.94
C ILE A 147 -2.18 3.62 3.06
N GLU A 148 -2.65 3.55 4.29
CA GLU A 148 -1.82 3.35 5.48
C GLU A 148 -1.99 1.94 6.01
N GLY A 149 -1.08 1.47 6.85
CA GLY A 149 -1.17 0.11 7.35
C GLY A 149 -0.48 -0.13 8.66
N ILE A 150 -0.89 -1.22 9.32
CA ILE A 150 -0.29 -1.74 10.54
C ILE A 150 0.22 -3.15 10.24
N PHE A 151 1.47 -3.41 10.59
CA PHE A 151 2.16 -4.67 10.30
C PHE A 151 2.80 -5.21 11.57
N GLN A 152 2.84 -6.54 11.69
CA GLN A 152 3.55 -7.20 12.79
C GLN A 152 4.87 -7.74 12.25
N ILE A 153 5.94 -7.50 12.98
CA ILE A 153 7.28 -7.99 12.64
C ILE A 153 7.90 -8.77 13.80
N ALA A 154 8.88 -9.57 13.47
CA ALA A 154 9.61 -10.36 14.46
C ALA A 154 11.01 -9.78 14.73
#